data_63f7e5c616de3fa3a330c523227549de
#
_entry.id   63f7e5c616de3fa3a330c523227549de
#
_cell.length_a   1.000
_cell.length_b   1.000
_cell.length_c   1.000
_cell.angle_alpha   90.00
_cell.angle_beta   90.00
_cell.angle_gamma   90.00
#
_symmetry.space_group_name_H-M   'P 1'
#
loop_
_entity.id
_entity.type
_entity.pdbx_description
1 polymer ?
#
loop_
_entity_poly.entity_id
_entity_poly.type
_entity_poly.pdbx_seq_one_letter_code
_entity_poly.pdbx_strand_id
1 'polypeptide(L)'
;MSKVFVLLTDCKDSNKIDELLAESPDGVNDLIDQFIVCYSQTFEGIEQHSSKPKIQKDHLGIKVTHYSLNLGHGGDQKVVYKSIAEVESGVVVVINRESRFSLDVINKFAQPIISGDADVVLGNLQTAKNDSSAKGMRPLGKYLNRFSTLLNNFLGGTKFFDWHSGYRAYSTASLNSINFVECPDGLSFDTDVLLQLNSAGFRIAEVTIDTHFGPNKSRKIGLTTAGSSLMTVVRHRLKIMGFSSSNVMRASYRFKFNEYSSHSKLRDVLQNISKSKILDLGCADGQLSEVAASLGHEVTAVDIEEAPKFTNQITFFQSDLENGLPNNLTGKFDIVLCADVLEHLRKPDILLFKLLPRLSDNGMILVSIPNFGHWYPRIRTFIGRFDYDARGILDQTHLRFFTRNSFTKMATKAGYKVKRIAVTGTPFEVMLREAPRRRFSWTFLISTLSNFDRMFCKIRPTLFGYQFIFELTPLVSLTSDELSK
;
A
#
# COMPACT_ATOMS: atom_id res chain seq x y z
N MET A 1 -25.12 7.49 -22.45
CA MET A 1 -25.60 6.56 -21.41
C MET A 1 -24.43 5.67 -20.99
N SER A 2 -24.32 5.33 -19.70
CA SER A 2 -23.26 4.44 -19.21
C SER A 2 -23.55 3.02 -19.68
N LYS A 3 -22.54 2.34 -20.26
CA LYS A 3 -22.66 0.95 -20.70
C LYS A 3 -22.72 0.00 -19.53
N VAL A 4 -23.61 -0.99 -19.54
CA VAL A 4 -23.74 -2.00 -18.50
C VAL A 4 -23.29 -3.38 -19.02
N PHE A 5 -22.24 -3.91 -18.40
CA PHE A 5 -21.68 -5.24 -18.67
C PHE A 5 -22.05 -6.17 -17.54
N VAL A 6 -22.61 -7.34 -17.86
CA VAL A 6 -22.93 -8.37 -16.87
C VAL A 6 -21.98 -9.52 -17.03
N LEU A 7 -21.13 -9.77 -16.03
CA LEU A 7 -20.18 -10.86 -15.99
C LEU A 7 -20.72 -12.01 -15.16
N LEU A 8 -20.93 -13.14 -15.80
CA LEU A 8 -21.29 -14.39 -15.17
C LEU A 8 -20.04 -15.27 -15.01
N THR A 9 -19.65 -15.59 -13.78
CA THR A 9 -18.49 -16.42 -13.47
C THR A 9 -18.89 -17.86 -13.12
N ASP A 10 -17.98 -18.83 -13.29
CA ASP A 10 -18.15 -20.24 -12.94
C ASP A 10 -19.34 -20.94 -13.62
N CYS A 11 -19.65 -20.58 -14.86
CA CYS A 11 -20.73 -21.22 -15.62
C CYS A 11 -20.35 -22.65 -16.07
N LYS A 12 -21.29 -23.60 -15.89
CA LYS A 12 -21.13 -25.04 -16.30
C LYS A 12 -21.99 -25.43 -17.50
N ASP A 13 -23.02 -24.62 -17.81
CA ASP A 13 -24.04 -24.97 -18.80
C ASP A 13 -24.51 -23.72 -19.55
N SER A 14 -24.54 -23.77 -20.88
CA SER A 14 -24.93 -22.63 -21.72
C SER A 14 -26.46 -22.40 -21.75
N ASN A 15 -27.25 -23.48 -21.62
CA ASN A 15 -28.70 -23.39 -21.80
C ASN A 15 -29.38 -22.54 -20.71
N LYS A 16 -28.73 -22.41 -19.55
CA LYS A 16 -29.25 -21.55 -18.49
C LYS A 16 -29.20 -20.07 -18.77
N ILE A 17 -28.37 -19.63 -19.69
CA ILE A 17 -28.31 -18.22 -20.08
C ILE A 17 -29.52 -17.88 -20.94
N ASP A 18 -29.86 -18.80 -21.85
CA ASP A 18 -31.04 -18.65 -22.71
C ASP A 18 -32.33 -18.67 -21.87
N GLU A 19 -32.41 -19.52 -20.83
CA GLU A 19 -33.50 -19.52 -19.85
C GLU A 19 -33.57 -18.19 -19.07
N LEU A 20 -32.44 -17.68 -18.61
CA LEU A 20 -32.38 -16.43 -17.85
C LEU A 20 -32.78 -15.20 -18.67
N LEU A 21 -32.39 -15.17 -19.94
CA LEU A 21 -32.74 -14.11 -20.85
C LEU A 21 -34.22 -14.19 -21.28
N ALA A 22 -34.77 -15.42 -21.36
CA ALA A 22 -36.19 -15.64 -21.64
C ALA A 22 -37.13 -15.27 -20.47
N GLU A 23 -36.64 -15.38 -19.23
CA GLU A 23 -37.38 -15.00 -18.00
C GLU A 23 -37.22 -13.51 -17.64
N SER A 24 -36.55 -12.68 -18.49
CA SER A 24 -36.26 -11.28 -18.14
C SER A 24 -37.53 -10.43 -18.12
N PRO A 25 -37.75 -9.60 -17.07
CA PRO A 25 -38.79 -8.62 -17.05
C PRO A 25 -38.62 -7.59 -18.17
N ASP A 26 -39.75 -7.10 -18.71
CA ASP A 26 -39.75 -6.03 -19.71
C ASP A 26 -38.97 -4.81 -19.24
N GLY A 27 -38.02 -4.32 -20.05
CA GLY A 27 -37.22 -3.13 -19.78
C GLY A 27 -35.82 -3.37 -19.17
N VAL A 28 -35.48 -4.55 -18.69
CA VAL A 28 -34.11 -4.84 -18.22
C VAL A 28 -33.14 -5.00 -19.39
N ASN A 29 -33.66 -5.48 -20.54
CA ASN A 29 -32.91 -5.63 -21.77
C ASN A 29 -32.40 -4.28 -22.32
N ASP A 30 -33.09 -3.18 -22.06
CA ASP A 30 -32.69 -1.84 -22.48
C ASP A 30 -31.52 -1.28 -21.64
N LEU A 31 -31.27 -1.85 -20.46
CA LEU A 31 -30.21 -1.44 -19.55
C LEU A 31 -28.87 -2.13 -19.86
N ILE A 32 -28.90 -3.34 -20.41
CA ILE A 32 -27.74 -4.21 -20.54
C ILE A 32 -27.16 -4.13 -21.96
N ASP A 33 -25.91 -3.68 -22.07
CA ASP A 33 -25.20 -3.63 -23.37
C ASP A 33 -24.58 -4.99 -23.74
N GLN A 34 -24.08 -5.74 -22.75
CA GLN A 34 -23.40 -6.98 -23.03
C GLN A 34 -23.42 -7.94 -21.85
N PHE A 35 -23.70 -9.23 -22.12
CA PHE A 35 -23.40 -10.33 -21.22
C PHE A 35 -22.04 -10.95 -21.55
N ILE A 36 -21.25 -11.24 -20.53
CA ILE A 36 -19.97 -11.93 -20.63
C ILE A 36 -20.02 -13.16 -19.75
N VAL A 37 -19.76 -14.31 -20.34
CA VAL A 37 -19.90 -15.61 -19.67
C VAL A 37 -18.58 -16.32 -19.62
N CYS A 38 -18.09 -16.61 -18.40
CA CYS A 38 -16.89 -17.38 -18.16
C CYS A 38 -17.24 -18.82 -17.75
N TYR A 39 -16.74 -19.78 -18.49
CA TYR A 39 -16.90 -21.20 -18.21
C TYR A 39 -15.71 -21.75 -17.46
N SER A 40 -15.97 -22.48 -16.36
CA SER A 40 -14.96 -23.16 -15.54
C SER A 40 -14.56 -24.54 -16.07
N GLN A 41 -15.19 -25.03 -17.14
CA GLN A 41 -14.93 -26.34 -17.80
C GLN A 41 -14.87 -26.16 -19.31
N THR A 42 -14.23 -27.13 -20.01
CA THR A 42 -14.21 -27.18 -21.47
C THR A 42 -15.62 -27.21 -22.02
N PHE A 43 -15.98 -26.30 -22.87
CA PHE A 43 -17.24 -26.25 -23.56
C PHE A 43 -17.06 -26.73 -24.99
N GLU A 44 -18.00 -27.47 -25.55
CA GLU A 44 -17.92 -27.98 -26.92
C GLU A 44 -17.67 -26.84 -27.92
N GLY A 45 -16.58 -26.96 -28.72
CA GLY A 45 -16.14 -25.95 -29.69
C GLY A 45 -15.29 -24.80 -29.18
N ILE A 46 -14.95 -24.78 -27.87
CA ILE A 46 -14.06 -23.74 -27.30
C ILE A 46 -12.79 -24.41 -26.77
N GLU A 47 -11.60 -24.09 -27.34
CA GLU A 47 -10.30 -24.55 -26.83
C GLU A 47 -10.03 -23.92 -25.46
N GLN A 48 -9.50 -24.71 -24.54
CA GLN A 48 -9.05 -24.21 -23.23
C GLN A 48 -7.94 -23.15 -23.37
N HIS A 49 -7.96 -22.19 -22.47
CA HIS A 49 -6.94 -21.13 -22.33
C HIS A 49 -6.85 -20.08 -23.45
N SER A 50 -7.91 -19.90 -24.26
CA SER A 50 -7.94 -18.79 -25.19
C SER A 50 -8.37 -17.50 -24.50
N SER A 51 -7.46 -16.52 -24.39
CA SER A 51 -7.77 -15.15 -23.91
C SER A 51 -8.65 -14.36 -24.90
N LYS A 52 -8.95 -14.92 -26.06
CA LYS A 52 -9.84 -14.30 -27.06
C LYS A 52 -11.25 -14.86 -26.91
N PRO A 53 -12.30 -14.01 -27.00
CA PRO A 53 -13.68 -14.47 -27.02
C PRO A 53 -13.91 -15.32 -28.27
N LYS A 54 -14.51 -16.50 -28.13
CA LYS A 54 -14.69 -17.42 -29.24
C LYS A 54 -16.07 -17.42 -29.89
N ILE A 55 -17.08 -17.07 -29.11
CA ILE A 55 -18.45 -17.05 -29.64
C ILE A 55 -19.08 -15.73 -29.23
N GLN A 56 -19.59 -15.01 -30.21
CA GLN A 56 -20.39 -13.81 -30.04
C GLN A 56 -21.74 -14.08 -30.69
N LYS A 57 -22.79 -14.12 -29.87
CA LYS A 57 -24.18 -14.30 -30.32
C LYS A 57 -24.97 -13.07 -29.91
N ASP A 58 -25.86 -12.58 -30.80
CA ASP A 58 -26.89 -11.64 -30.42
C ASP A 58 -28.14 -12.42 -29.98
N HIS A 59 -28.56 -12.17 -28.76
CA HIS A 59 -29.79 -12.75 -28.22
C HIS A 59 -30.71 -11.63 -27.75
N LEU A 60 -31.88 -11.48 -28.34
CA LEU A 60 -32.83 -10.41 -28.07
C LEU A 60 -32.22 -8.98 -28.11
N GLY A 61 -31.26 -8.75 -29.01
CA GLY A 61 -30.58 -7.44 -29.13
C GLY A 61 -29.43 -7.22 -28.13
N ILE A 62 -29.13 -8.19 -27.29
CA ILE A 62 -28.01 -8.11 -26.31
C ILE A 62 -26.84 -8.95 -26.82
N LYS A 63 -25.67 -8.36 -26.80
CA LYS A 63 -24.41 -9.03 -27.16
C LYS A 63 -23.98 -10.01 -26.09
N VAL A 64 -23.87 -11.29 -26.41
CA VAL A 64 -23.37 -12.32 -25.48
C VAL A 64 -21.98 -12.78 -25.90
N THR A 65 -21.00 -12.68 -25.02
CA THR A 65 -19.62 -13.10 -25.28
C THR A 65 -19.21 -14.23 -24.34
N HIS A 66 -18.71 -15.32 -24.90
CA HIS A 66 -18.33 -16.52 -24.15
C HIS A 66 -16.81 -16.67 -24.07
N TYR A 67 -16.31 -16.98 -22.85
CA TYR A 67 -14.92 -17.30 -22.56
C TYR A 67 -14.80 -18.67 -21.91
N SER A 68 -13.81 -19.47 -22.31
CA SER A 68 -13.43 -20.71 -21.63
C SER A 68 -11.98 -20.57 -21.15
N LEU A 69 -11.78 -20.01 -19.98
CA LEU A 69 -10.47 -19.56 -19.51
C LEU A 69 -9.81 -20.58 -18.56
N ASN A 70 -10.56 -21.08 -17.58
CA ASN A 70 -10.10 -22.00 -16.52
C ASN A 70 -8.78 -21.54 -15.82
N LEU A 71 -8.63 -20.22 -15.66
CA LEU A 71 -7.48 -19.59 -15.01
C LEU A 71 -7.69 -19.42 -13.50
N GLY A 72 -8.80 -19.95 -12.99
CA GLY A 72 -9.29 -19.74 -11.63
C GLY A 72 -10.17 -18.50 -11.51
N HIS A 73 -10.86 -18.38 -10.38
CA HIS A 73 -11.90 -17.36 -10.15
C HIS A 73 -11.43 -15.92 -10.44
N GLY A 74 -10.24 -15.54 -9.95
CA GLY A 74 -9.67 -14.23 -10.20
C GLY A 74 -9.04 -14.09 -11.58
N GLY A 75 -8.41 -15.16 -12.08
CA GLY A 75 -7.78 -15.16 -13.41
C GLY A 75 -8.77 -14.90 -14.53
N ASP A 76 -9.95 -15.54 -14.47
CA ASP A 76 -11.02 -15.35 -15.44
C ASP A 76 -11.55 -13.91 -15.40
N GLN A 77 -11.76 -13.35 -14.21
CA GLN A 77 -12.19 -11.94 -14.04
C GLN A 77 -11.16 -10.94 -14.58
N LYS A 78 -9.87 -11.18 -14.38
CA LYS A 78 -8.80 -10.31 -14.92
C LYS A 78 -8.85 -10.17 -16.42
N VAL A 79 -9.08 -11.29 -17.15
CA VAL A 79 -9.18 -11.26 -18.63
C VAL A 79 -10.34 -10.39 -19.05
N VAL A 80 -11.50 -10.57 -18.39
CA VAL A 80 -12.69 -9.79 -18.71
C VAL A 80 -12.51 -8.32 -18.37
N TYR A 81 -11.97 -8.01 -17.18
CA TYR A 81 -11.75 -6.61 -16.79
C TYR A 81 -10.79 -5.89 -17.74
N LYS A 82 -9.75 -6.57 -18.23
CA LYS A 82 -8.89 -6.02 -19.29
C LYS A 82 -9.64 -5.73 -20.58
N SER A 83 -10.56 -6.62 -20.98
CA SER A 83 -11.33 -6.42 -22.22
C SER A 83 -12.33 -5.25 -22.16
N ILE A 84 -12.70 -4.85 -20.94
CA ILE A 84 -13.63 -3.74 -20.67
C ILE A 84 -12.88 -2.45 -20.27
N ALA A 85 -11.59 -2.54 -19.96
CA ALA A 85 -10.80 -1.41 -19.45
C ALA A 85 -10.76 -0.19 -20.38
N GLU A 86 -10.92 -0.39 -21.70
CA GLU A 86 -10.94 0.67 -22.71
C GLU A 86 -12.27 1.45 -22.76
N VAL A 87 -13.29 1.01 -22.02
CA VAL A 87 -14.59 1.68 -21.96
C VAL A 87 -14.54 2.84 -20.99
N GLU A 88 -14.62 4.06 -21.47
CA GLU A 88 -14.50 5.28 -20.64
C GLU A 88 -15.56 5.38 -19.54
N SER A 89 -16.81 5.00 -19.83
CA SER A 89 -17.92 5.05 -18.87
C SER A 89 -18.76 3.80 -18.94
N GLY A 90 -18.69 2.96 -17.90
CA GLY A 90 -19.47 1.73 -17.83
C GLY A 90 -19.58 1.19 -16.41
N VAL A 91 -20.50 0.25 -16.24
CA VAL A 91 -20.74 -0.51 -15.01
C VAL A 91 -20.53 -1.99 -15.30
N VAL A 92 -19.74 -2.66 -14.50
CA VAL A 92 -19.50 -4.12 -14.58
C VAL A 92 -20.21 -4.77 -13.42
N VAL A 93 -21.28 -5.51 -13.67
CA VAL A 93 -22.01 -6.29 -12.66
C VAL A 93 -21.50 -7.73 -12.70
N VAL A 94 -20.90 -8.18 -11.61
CA VAL A 94 -20.35 -9.53 -11.47
C VAL A 94 -21.31 -10.38 -10.66
N ILE A 95 -21.69 -11.54 -11.21
CA ILE A 95 -22.61 -12.47 -10.59
C ILE A 95 -21.99 -13.88 -10.62
N ASN A 96 -21.84 -14.48 -9.44
CA ASN A 96 -21.40 -15.86 -9.35
C ASN A 96 -22.60 -16.79 -9.54
N ARG A 97 -22.48 -17.75 -10.46
CA ARG A 97 -23.55 -18.67 -10.88
C ARG A 97 -24.15 -19.55 -9.79
N GLU A 98 -23.44 -19.84 -8.72
CA GLU A 98 -24.02 -20.70 -7.67
C GLU A 98 -25.26 -20.11 -6.99
N SER A 99 -25.55 -18.86 -7.27
CA SER A 99 -26.67 -18.10 -6.75
C SER A 99 -27.78 -18.01 -7.77
N ARG A 100 -29.03 -18.36 -7.40
CA ARG A 100 -30.19 -17.97 -8.18
C ARG A 100 -30.35 -16.47 -8.08
N PHE A 101 -30.44 -15.78 -9.22
CA PHE A 101 -30.66 -14.33 -9.26
C PHE A 101 -31.79 -14.00 -10.23
N SER A 102 -32.48 -12.92 -9.97
CA SER A 102 -33.38 -12.28 -10.93
C SER A 102 -32.65 -11.16 -11.63
N LEU A 103 -33.06 -10.81 -12.84
CA LEU A 103 -32.50 -9.69 -13.60
C LEU A 103 -32.72 -8.33 -12.89
N ASP A 104 -33.75 -8.22 -12.02
CA ASP A 104 -33.97 -7.05 -11.16
C ASP A 104 -32.77 -6.74 -10.25
N VAL A 105 -31.96 -7.75 -9.90
CA VAL A 105 -30.74 -7.57 -9.11
C VAL A 105 -29.72 -6.75 -9.89
N ILE A 106 -29.61 -6.93 -11.20
CA ILE A 106 -28.67 -6.19 -12.06
C ILE A 106 -28.98 -4.68 -11.96
N ASN A 107 -30.25 -4.32 -12.07
CA ASN A 107 -30.65 -2.92 -11.96
C ASN A 107 -30.33 -2.33 -10.57
N LYS A 108 -30.63 -3.07 -9.48
CA LYS A 108 -30.30 -2.64 -8.11
C LYS A 108 -28.79 -2.41 -7.90
N PHE A 109 -27.94 -3.12 -8.63
CA PHE A 109 -26.49 -2.96 -8.55
C PHE A 109 -25.94 -1.86 -9.46
N ALA A 110 -26.51 -1.71 -10.66
CA ALA A 110 -26.04 -0.73 -11.62
C ALA A 110 -26.48 0.70 -11.28
N GLN A 111 -27.72 0.89 -10.81
CA GLN A 111 -28.29 2.21 -10.57
C GLN A 111 -27.49 3.10 -9.62
N PRO A 112 -26.97 2.65 -8.46
CA PRO A 112 -26.18 3.51 -7.57
C PRO A 112 -24.87 4.01 -8.22
N ILE A 113 -24.34 3.25 -9.18
CA ILE A 113 -23.14 3.65 -9.94
C ILE A 113 -23.52 4.62 -11.06
N ILE A 114 -24.60 4.34 -11.78
CA ILE A 114 -25.10 5.20 -12.86
C ILE A 114 -25.51 6.58 -12.33
N SER A 115 -26.20 6.63 -11.16
CA SER A 115 -26.57 7.88 -10.50
C SER A 115 -25.39 8.63 -9.89
N GLY A 116 -24.21 7.99 -9.78
CA GLY A 116 -23.05 8.58 -9.16
C GLY A 116 -23.07 8.58 -7.63
N ASP A 117 -23.94 7.79 -6.99
CA ASP A 117 -24.02 7.67 -5.52
C ASP A 117 -22.93 6.76 -4.96
N ALA A 118 -22.50 5.78 -5.76
CA ALA A 118 -21.44 4.83 -5.42
C ALA A 118 -20.51 4.60 -6.62
N ASP A 119 -19.30 4.12 -6.33
CA ASP A 119 -18.32 3.69 -7.34
C ASP A 119 -18.25 2.16 -7.39
N VAL A 120 -18.63 1.52 -6.28
CA VAL A 120 -18.67 0.07 -6.09
C VAL A 120 -19.92 -0.30 -5.30
N VAL A 121 -20.59 -1.39 -5.70
CA VAL A 121 -21.75 -1.92 -4.98
C VAL A 121 -21.49 -3.38 -4.62
N LEU A 122 -21.71 -3.73 -3.35
CA LEU A 122 -21.60 -5.09 -2.81
C LEU A 122 -22.98 -5.64 -2.48
N GLY A 123 -23.19 -6.92 -2.77
CA GLY A 123 -24.38 -7.62 -2.35
C GLY A 123 -24.28 -8.08 -0.90
N ASN A 124 -25.28 -7.75 -0.11
CA ASN A 124 -25.45 -8.24 1.25
C ASN A 124 -26.55 -9.31 1.25
N LEU A 125 -26.15 -10.55 1.52
CA LEU A 125 -27.07 -11.69 1.62
C LEU A 125 -27.69 -11.72 3.03
N GLN A 126 -28.75 -10.96 3.27
CA GLN A 126 -29.54 -11.12 4.48
C GLN A 126 -30.48 -12.33 4.30
N THR A 127 -30.26 -13.38 5.08
CA THR A 127 -31.32 -14.39 5.28
C THR A 127 -32.48 -13.71 5.99
N ALA A 128 -33.67 -13.72 5.36
CA ALA A 128 -34.87 -13.23 5.98
C ALA A 128 -35.01 -13.79 7.40
N LYS A 129 -35.30 -12.93 8.38
CA LYS A 129 -35.34 -13.29 9.82
C LYS A 129 -36.32 -14.44 10.15
N ASN A 130 -37.21 -14.80 9.23
CA ASN A 130 -38.28 -15.78 9.43
C ASN A 130 -38.21 -17.00 8.50
N ASP A 131 -37.14 -17.19 7.72
CA ASP A 131 -37.12 -18.29 6.80
C ASP A 131 -36.54 -19.54 7.50
N SER A 132 -37.44 -20.49 7.81
CA SER A 132 -37.13 -21.82 8.37
C SER A 132 -36.19 -22.64 7.46
N SER A 133 -35.99 -22.25 6.21
CA SER A 133 -35.06 -22.85 5.26
C SER A 133 -33.60 -22.48 5.51
N ALA A 134 -33.29 -21.53 6.41
CA ALA A 134 -31.94 -21.28 6.92
C ALA A 134 -31.35 -22.45 7.75
N LYS A 135 -32.02 -23.58 7.82
CA LYS A 135 -31.59 -24.81 8.52
C LYS A 135 -30.37 -25.52 7.93
N GLY A 136 -29.87 -25.11 6.75
CA GLY A 136 -28.77 -25.84 6.08
C GLY A 136 -27.35 -25.50 6.55
N MET A 137 -27.09 -24.37 7.23
CA MET A 137 -25.75 -24.02 7.68
C MET A 137 -25.58 -24.40 9.15
N ARG A 138 -24.60 -25.29 9.45
CA ARG A 138 -24.26 -25.62 10.84
C ARG A 138 -23.96 -24.34 11.62
N PRO A 139 -24.44 -24.20 12.87
CA PRO A 139 -24.26 -22.98 13.66
C PRO A 139 -22.79 -22.53 13.73
N LEU A 140 -21.86 -23.45 13.80
CA LEU A 140 -20.41 -23.20 13.79
C LEU A 140 -19.96 -22.44 12.51
N GLY A 141 -20.50 -22.78 11.34
CA GLY A 141 -20.17 -22.09 10.08
C GLY A 141 -20.62 -20.61 10.07
N LYS A 142 -21.77 -20.31 10.66
CA LYS A 142 -22.26 -18.91 10.80
C LYS A 142 -21.35 -18.09 11.72
N TYR A 143 -20.93 -18.67 12.84
CA TYR A 143 -20.01 -18.02 13.77
C TYR A 143 -18.62 -17.78 13.14
N LEU A 144 -18.07 -18.75 12.43
CA LEU A 144 -16.79 -18.64 11.74
C LEU A 144 -16.83 -17.57 10.65
N ASN A 145 -17.90 -17.52 9.85
CA ASN A 145 -18.06 -16.47 8.83
C ASN A 145 -18.17 -15.08 9.46
N ARG A 146 -18.97 -14.94 10.52
CA ARG A 146 -19.12 -13.65 11.23
C ARG A 146 -17.81 -13.22 11.89
N PHE A 147 -17.09 -14.15 12.49
CA PHE A 147 -15.77 -13.87 13.07
C PHE A 147 -14.76 -13.49 11.98
N SER A 148 -14.71 -14.20 10.86
CA SER A 148 -13.86 -13.87 9.71
C SER A 148 -14.17 -12.47 9.16
N THR A 149 -15.46 -12.15 8.99
CA THR A 149 -15.92 -10.82 8.55
C THR A 149 -15.49 -9.72 9.53
N LEU A 150 -15.67 -9.94 10.84
CA LEU A 150 -15.25 -8.98 11.86
C LEU A 150 -13.72 -8.77 11.83
N LEU A 151 -12.95 -9.84 11.70
CA LEU A 151 -11.49 -9.79 11.66
C LEU A 151 -10.99 -9.12 10.38
N ASN A 152 -11.59 -9.46 9.23
CA ASN A 152 -11.27 -8.81 7.94
C ASN A 152 -11.62 -7.32 7.98
N ASN A 153 -12.77 -6.95 8.53
CA ASN A 153 -13.17 -5.55 8.70
C ASN A 153 -12.21 -4.80 9.65
N PHE A 154 -11.82 -5.42 10.74
CA PHE A 154 -10.87 -4.85 11.69
C PHE A 154 -9.51 -4.62 11.06
N LEU A 155 -8.94 -5.62 10.41
CA LEU A 155 -7.62 -5.53 9.78
C LEU A 155 -7.65 -4.71 8.48
N GLY A 156 -8.69 -4.84 7.67
CA GLY A 156 -8.86 -4.11 6.41
C GLY A 156 -9.32 -2.66 6.58
N GLY A 157 -9.81 -2.33 7.79
CA GLY A 157 -10.35 -1.02 8.08
C GLY A 157 -11.68 -0.72 7.38
N THR A 158 -12.45 -1.75 7.11
CA THR A 158 -13.74 -1.69 6.41
C THR A 158 -14.91 -1.97 7.34
N LYS A 159 -16.14 -1.90 6.83
CA LYS A 159 -17.37 -2.18 7.57
C LYS A 159 -18.34 -3.03 6.76
N PHE A 160 -17.84 -3.89 5.89
CA PHE A 160 -18.68 -4.70 5.03
C PHE A 160 -19.45 -5.76 5.84
N PHE A 161 -20.70 -5.98 5.47
CA PHE A 161 -21.52 -7.04 6.06
C PHE A 161 -21.15 -8.41 5.51
N ASP A 162 -20.81 -8.48 4.22
CA ASP A 162 -20.41 -9.74 3.56
C ASP A 162 -19.26 -9.51 2.56
N TRP A 163 -18.13 -10.15 2.83
CA TRP A 163 -16.95 -10.12 1.96
C TRP A 163 -17.06 -11.09 0.77
N HIS A 164 -17.99 -12.02 0.82
CA HIS A 164 -18.03 -13.18 -0.07
C HIS A 164 -19.41 -13.41 -0.72
N SER A 165 -20.24 -12.38 -0.83
CA SER A 165 -21.58 -12.51 -1.40
C SER A 165 -21.62 -13.06 -2.83
N GLY A 166 -20.55 -12.87 -3.61
CA GLY A 166 -20.48 -13.25 -5.02
C GLY A 166 -21.28 -12.34 -5.95
N TYR A 167 -21.90 -11.26 -5.43
CA TYR A 167 -22.60 -10.23 -6.18
C TYR A 167 -21.90 -8.90 -5.98
N ARG A 168 -21.47 -8.29 -7.07
CA ARG A 168 -20.72 -7.03 -7.03
C ARG A 168 -20.99 -6.21 -8.27
N ALA A 169 -20.86 -4.90 -8.15
CA ALA A 169 -20.76 -4.03 -9.31
C ALA A 169 -19.65 -3.01 -9.11
N TYR A 170 -19.00 -2.67 -10.21
CA TYR A 170 -17.88 -1.74 -10.25
C TYR A 170 -18.09 -0.73 -11.38
N SER A 171 -17.74 0.52 -11.16
CA SER A 171 -17.52 1.44 -12.29
C SER A 171 -16.24 1.05 -13.04
N THR A 172 -16.19 1.22 -14.35
CA THR A 172 -14.96 1.00 -15.15
C THR A 172 -13.83 1.90 -14.64
N ALA A 173 -14.14 3.12 -14.24
CA ALA A 173 -13.17 4.06 -13.65
C ALA A 173 -12.54 3.50 -12.37
N SER A 174 -13.32 2.90 -11.47
CA SER A 174 -12.79 2.31 -10.23
C SER A 174 -11.88 1.11 -10.51
N LEU A 175 -12.26 0.22 -11.44
CA LEU A 175 -11.44 -0.92 -11.83
C LEU A 175 -10.11 -0.48 -12.47
N ASN A 176 -10.14 0.53 -13.34
CA ASN A 176 -8.95 1.04 -14.02
C ASN A 176 -7.97 1.77 -13.08
N SER A 177 -8.43 2.20 -11.92
CA SER A 177 -7.61 2.92 -10.92
C SER A 177 -6.76 2.00 -10.04
N ILE A 178 -7.03 0.69 -10.05
CA ILE A 178 -6.33 -0.30 -9.23
C ILE A 178 -5.52 -1.28 -10.06
N ASN A 179 -4.51 -1.90 -9.45
CA ASN A 179 -3.73 -2.92 -10.12
C ASN A 179 -4.31 -4.33 -9.87
N PHE A 180 -5.49 -4.61 -10.45
CA PHE A 180 -6.13 -5.91 -10.31
C PHE A 180 -5.35 -7.06 -10.94
N VAL A 181 -4.41 -6.77 -11.85
CA VAL A 181 -3.57 -7.78 -12.52
C VAL A 181 -2.65 -8.51 -11.53
N GLU A 182 -2.15 -7.78 -10.52
CA GLU A 182 -1.30 -8.35 -9.45
C GLU A 182 -2.09 -9.10 -8.36
N CYS A 183 -3.43 -9.02 -8.35
CA CYS A 183 -4.25 -9.76 -7.41
C CYS A 183 -4.09 -11.28 -7.61
N PRO A 184 -4.32 -12.12 -6.59
CA PRO A 184 -4.30 -13.58 -6.73
C PRO A 184 -5.34 -14.10 -7.72
N ASP A 185 -5.07 -15.22 -8.42
CA ASP A 185 -6.02 -15.81 -9.39
C ASP A 185 -7.13 -16.63 -8.72
N GLY A 186 -7.03 -16.92 -7.43
CA GLY A 186 -7.99 -17.68 -6.65
C GLY A 186 -9.13 -16.87 -6.05
N LEU A 187 -9.85 -17.48 -5.08
CA LEU A 187 -11.00 -16.86 -4.39
C LEU A 187 -10.68 -15.59 -3.59
N SER A 188 -9.42 -15.37 -3.25
CA SER A 188 -8.96 -14.17 -2.56
C SER A 188 -8.83 -12.94 -3.48
N PHE A 189 -8.99 -13.11 -4.80
CA PHE A 189 -9.02 -12.02 -5.77
C PHE A 189 -10.00 -10.91 -5.36
N ASP A 190 -11.22 -11.30 -5.10
CA ASP A 190 -12.29 -10.38 -4.71
C ASP A 190 -11.97 -9.59 -3.45
N THR A 191 -11.31 -10.23 -2.48
CA THR A 191 -10.88 -9.58 -1.24
C THR A 191 -9.83 -8.52 -1.52
N ASP A 192 -8.85 -8.82 -2.38
CA ASP A 192 -7.75 -7.90 -2.70
C ASP A 192 -8.25 -6.70 -3.52
N VAL A 193 -9.11 -6.94 -4.52
CA VAL A 193 -9.76 -5.86 -5.29
C VAL A 193 -10.51 -4.90 -4.38
N LEU A 194 -11.34 -5.39 -3.45
CA LEU A 194 -12.08 -4.56 -2.52
C LEU A 194 -11.16 -3.75 -1.58
N LEU A 195 -10.09 -4.35 -1.11
CA LEU A 195 -9.12 -3.66 -0.27
C LEU A 195 -8.40 -2.55 -1.02
N GLN A 196 -8.01 -2.77 -2.29
CA GLN A 196 -7.39 -1.75 -3.12
C GLN A 196 -8.36 -0.59 -3.38
N LEU A 197 -9.61 -0.87 -3.75
CA LEU A 197 -10.64 0.14 -3.98
C LEU A 197 -10.95 0.96 -2.73
N ASN A 198 -11.09 0.30 -1.57
CA ASN A 198 -11.29 0.98 -0.29
C ASN A 198 -10.10 1.87 0.08
N SER A 199 -8.88 1.40 -0.15
CA SER A 199 -7.64 2.16 0.11
C SER A 199 -7.46 3.34 -0.84
N ALA A 200 -7.96 3.22 -2.08
CA ALA A 200 -7.99 4.31 -3.05
C ALA A 200 -9.09 5.36 -2.76
N GLY A 201 -9.96 5.10 -1.77
CA GLY A 201 -10.98 6.05 -1.33
C GLY A 201 -12.29 6.03 -2.13
N PHE A 202 -12.54 4.99 -2.92
CA PHE A 202 -13.80 4.83 -3.66
C PHE A 202 -14.99 4.61 -2.72
N ARG A 203 -16.15 5.12 -3.12
CA ARG A 203 -17.40 4.98 -2.38
C ARG A 203 -17.99 3.59 -2.60
N ILE A 204 -18.04 2.78 -1.55
CA ILE A 204 -18.55 1.42 -1.60
C ILE A 204 -19.91 1.39 -0.89
N ALA A 205 -20.97 1.06 -1.63
CA ALA A 205 -22.31 0.86 -1.12
C ALA A 205 -22.64 -0.63 -0.97
N GLU A 206 -23.59 -0.97 -0.11
CA GLU A 206 -24.08 -2.33 0.06
C GLU A 206 -25.58 -2.39 -0.22
N VAL A 207 -25.99 -3.36 -1.04
CA VAL A 207 -27.37 -3.61 -1.42
C VAL A 207 -27.82 -4.97 -0.90
N THR A 208 -28.95 -5.01 -0.21
CA THR A 208 -29.53 -6.25 0.28
C THR A 208 -30.14 -7.05 -0.86
N ILE A 209 -29.82 -8.34 -0.93
CA ILE A 209 -30.36 -9.28 -1.90
C ILE A 209 -31.19 -10.32 -1.15
N ASP A 210 -32.47 -10.42 -1.56
CA ASP A 210 -33.34 -11.51 -1.13
C ASP A 210 -33.05 -12.75 -1.98
N THR A 211 -32.27 -13.68 -1.43
CA THR A 211 -31.95 -14.92 -2.15
C THR A 211 -32.78 -16.08 -1.61
N HIS A 212 -33.60 -16.67 -2.45
CA HIS A 212 -34.19 -17.98 -2.19
C HIS A 212 -33.17 -19.07 -2.50
N PHE A 213 -32.40 -19.51 -1.49
CA PHE A 213 -31.54 -20.68 -1.63
C PHE A 213 -32.40 -21.95 -1.72
N GLY A 214 -32.24 -22.69 -2.80
CA GLY A 214 -32.82 -24.05 -2.88
C GLY A 214 -32.24 -24.97 -1.78
N PRO A 215 -33.00 -26.01 -1.34
CA PRO A 215 -32.73 -26.76 -0.10
C PRO A 215 -31.39 -27.50 -0.04
N ASN A 216 -30.60 -27.59 -1.11
CA ASN A 216 -29.47 -28.51 -1.19
C ASN A 216 -28.08 -27.90 -1.39
N LYS A 217 -27.87 -26.59 -1.35
CA LYS A 217 -26.52 -26.05 -1.48
C LYS A 217 -26.25 -24.98 -0.44
N SER A 218 -25.99 -25.39 0.79
CA SER A 218 -25.36 -24.53 1.80
C SER A 218 -23.99 -24.12 1.28
N ARG A 219 -23.78 -22.80 1.11
CA ARG A 219 -22.48 -22.21 0.79
C ARG A 219 -21.50 -22.56 1.93
N LYS A 220 -20.73 -23.64 1.74
CA LYS A 220 -19.64 -23.96 2.65
C LYS A 220 -18.52 -22.97 2.38
N ILE A 221 -18.48 -21.85 3.12
CA ILE A 221 -17.24 -21.11 3.25
C ILE A 221 -16.29 -22.03 4.00
N GLY A 222 -15.42 -22.71 3.27
CA GLY A 222 -14.44 -23.61 3.86
C GLY A 222 -13.45 -22.80 4.73
N LEU A 223 -12.88 -23.43 5.74
CA LEU A 223 -11.79 -22.87 6.54
C LEU A 223 -10.64 -22.34 5.64
N THR A 224 -10.43 -22.97 4.49
CA THR A 224 -9.47 -22.56 3.46
C THR A 224 -9.80 -21.20 2.86
N THR A 225 -11.06 -20.91 2.54
CA THR A 225 -11.50 -19.61 1.97
C THR A 225 -11.39 -18.49 3.01
N ALA A 226 -11.81 -18.75 4.24
CA ALA A 226 -11.67 -17.79 5.33
C ALA A 226 -10.18 -17.51 5.63
N GLY A 227 -9.33 -18.53 5.65
CA GLY A 227 -7.89 -18.41 5.84
C GLY A 227 -7.19 -17.65 4.71
N SER A 228 -7.56 -17.91 3.46
CA SER A 228 -6.99 -17.20 2.31
C SER A 228 -7.40 -15.72 2.27
N SER A 229 -8.66 -15.43 2.59
CA SER A 229 -9.13 -14.04 2.72
C SER A 229 -8.39 -13.29 3.83
N LEU A 230 -8.27 -13.88 5.01
CA LEU A 230 -7.53 -13.30 6.13
C LEU A 230 -6.06 -13.05 5.76
N MET A 231 -5.40 -14.02 5.13
CA MET A 231 -4.01 -13.87 4.67
C MET A 231 -3.88 -12.73 3.66
N THR A 232 -4.85 -12.56 2.77
CA THR A 232 -4.89 -11.44 1.81
C THR A 232 -5.05 -10.11 2.51
N VAL A 233 -5.93 -10.00 3.52
CA VAL A 233 -6.08 -8.78 4.32
C VAL A 233 -4.79 -8.46 5.07
N VAL A 234 -4.15 -9.43 5.68
CA VAL A 234 -2.84 -9.26 6.36
C VAL A 234 -1.77 -8.82 5.36
N ARG A 235 -1.68 -9.47 4.20
CA ARG A 235 -0.72 -9.11 3.14
C ARG A 235 -0.96 -7.68 2.64
N HIS A 236 -2.20 -7.32 2.38
CA HIS A 236 -2.58 -5.97 1.96
C HIS A 236 -2.20 -4.94 3.03
N ARG A 237 -2.44 -5.27 4.31
CA ARG A 237 -2.05 -4.42 5.42
C ARG A 237 -0.54 -4.23 5.52
N LEU A 238 0.22 -5.31 5.38
CA LEU A 238 1.68 -5.25 5.35
C LEU A 238 2.17 -4.41 4.14
N LYS A 239 1.51 -4.54 2.98
CA LYS A 239 1.79 -3.74 1.78
C LYS A 239 1.60 -2.24 2.04
N ILE A 240 0.48 -1.83 2.64
CA ILE A 240 0.21 -0.44 3.02
C ILE A 240 1.24 0.06 4.05
N MET A 241 1.63 -0.79 5.00
CA MET A 241 2.69 -0.49 5.98
C MET A 241 4.08 -0.37 5.35
N GLY A 242 4.25 -0.72 4.07
CA GLY A 242 5.52 -0.66 3.35
C GLY A 242 6.35 -1.93 3.40
N PHE A 243 5.83 -3.04 3.93
CA PHE A 243 6.50 -4.34 4.01
C PHE A 243 6.29 -5.22 2.76
N SER A 244 6.31 -4.65 1.56
CA SER A 244 6.20 -5.39 0.30
C SER A 244 6.75 -4.58 -0.86
N SER A 245 7.37 -5.28 -1.82
CA SER A 245 8.04 -4.72 -3.00
C SER A 245 7.10 -4.27 -4.14
N SER A 246 5.78 -4.30 -3.95
CA SER A 246 4.87 -3.85 -5.00
C SER A 246 4.93 -2.33 -5.18
N ASN A 247 4.88 -1.88 -6.44
CA ASN A 247 4.84 -0.48 -6.87
C ASN A 247 3.73 0.32 -6.16
N VAL A 248 3.96 0.68 -4.90
CA VAL A 248 3.18 1.73 -4.26
C VAL A 248 3.71 3.03 -4.85
N MET A 249 2.83 3.83 -5.47
CA MET A 249 3.13 5.21 -5.85
C MET A 249 3.99 5.83 -4.75
N ARG A 250 5.08 6.51 -5.11
CA ARG A 250 5.97 7.24 -4.18
C ARG A 250 5.09 7.99 -3.19
N ALA A 251 4.93 7.43 -2.00
CA ALA A 251 4.25 8.14 -0.93
C ALA A 251 5.08 9.39 -0.66
N SER A 252 4.48 10.58 -0.78
CA SER A 252 5.17 11.83 -0.48
C SER A 252 5.86 11.68 0.88
N TYR A 253 7.13 12.02 0.92
CA TYR A 253 7.94 11.97 2.13
C TYR A 253 7.38 13.02 3.09
N ARG A 254 6.55 12.60 4.07
CA ARG A 254 5.93 13.51 5.03
C ARG A 254 6.74 13.56 6.31
N PHE A 255 6.91 14.76 6.84
CA PHE A 255 7.54 14.99 8.14
C PHE A 255 6.89 14.12 9.23
N LYS A 256 7.70 13.34 9.91
CA LYS A 256 7.24 12.44 10.97
C LYS A 256 7.20 13.23 12.29
N PHE A 257 6.05 13.81 12.62
CA PHE A 257 5.85 14.61 13.84
C PHE A 257 5.92 13.81 15.16
N ASN A 258 6.15 12.49 15.09
CA ASN A 258 6.28 11.67 16.29
C ASN A 258 7.57 12.03 17.04
N GLU A 259 7.47 12.24 18.36
CA GLU A 259 8.56 12.55 19.28
C GLU A 259 9.77 11.59 19.19
N TYR A 260 9.57 10.38 18.67
CA TYR A 260 10.60 9.33 18.56
C TYR A 260 11.07 9.11 17.12
N SER A 261 10.66 9.94 16.17
CA SER A 261 11.13 9.88 14.79
C SER A 261 12.56 10.45 14.65
N SER A 262 13.25 10.08 13.55
CA SER A 262 14.54 10.68 13.21
C SER A 262 14.44 12.20 13.10
N HIS A 263 13.42 12.71 12.41
CA HIS A 263 13.19 14.14 12.23
C HIS A 263 13.00 14.89 13.56
N SER A 264 12.20 14.34 14.49
CA SER A 264 12.02 14.97 15.80
C SER A 264 13.31 15.01 16.61
N LYS A 265 14.12 13.94 16.56
CA LYS A 265 15.41 13.93 17.25
C LYS A 265 16.43 14.87 16.62
N LEU A 266 16.45 14.98 15.31
CA LEU A 266 17.28 15.98 14.61
C LEU A 266 16.82 17.39 14.97
N ARG A 267 15.50 17.66 14.94
CA ARG A 267 14.93 18.93 15.40
C ARG A 267 15.33 19.23 16.84
N ASP A 268 15.25 18.28 17.75
CA ASP A 268 15.61 18.48 19.17
C ASP A 268 17.09 18.87 19.32
N VAL A 269 17.99 18.33 18.49
CA VAL A 269 19.39 18.75 18.44
C VAL A 269 19.47 20.19 17.94
N LEU A 270 18.78 20.53 16.83
CA LEU A 270 18.80 21.86 16.24
C LEU A 270 18.22 22.93 17.18
N GLN A 271 17.19 22.61 17.96
CA GLN A 271 16.60 23.54 18.95
C GLN A 271 17.53 23.89 20.10
N ASN A 272 18.49 23.00 20.44
CA ASN A 272 19.39 23.16 21.57
C ASN A 272 20.77 23.75 21.21
N ILE A 273 20.94 24.22 19.98
CA ILE A 273 22.17 24.86 19.52
C ILE A 273 21.91 26.33 19.18
N SER A 274 22.97 27.13 19.27
CA SER A 274 22.94 28.55 18.86
C SER A 274 22.70 28.66 17.34
N LYS A 275 22.29 29.85 16.87
CA LYS A 275 22.15 30.15 15.44
C LYS A 275 23.39 29.75 14.67
N SER A 276 23.22 28.91 13.67
CA SER A 276 24.29 28.22 12.96
C SER A 276 24.01 28.21 11.46
N LYS A 277 25.08 28.02 10.66
CA LYS A 277 24.99 27.76 9.22
C LYS A 277 24.80 26.25 9.01
N ILE A 278 23.68 25.88 8.38
CA ILE A 278 23.28 24.51 8.17
C ILE A 278 23.31 24.16 6.69
N LEU A 279 23.89 23.02 6.35
CA LEU A 279 23.81 22.40 5.03
C LEU A 279 22.95 21.15 5.13
N ASP A 280 21.78 21.13 4.46
CA ASP A 280 20.87 19.99 4.41
C ASP A 280 21.04 19.28 3.07
N LEU A 281 21.62 18.09 3.10
CA LEU A 281 21.89 17.24 1.94
C LEU A 281 20.77 16.22 1.76
N GLY A 282 20.15 16.19 0.58
CA GLY A 282 19.00 15.35 0.29
C GLY A 282 17.74 15.85 1.02
N CYS A 283 17.44 17.14 0.88
CA CYS A 283 16.37 17.79 1.63
C CYS A 283 14.95 17.32 1.25
N ALA A 284 14.78 16.61 0.16
CA ALA A 284 13.51 16.12 -0.38
C ALA A 284 12.43 17.22 -0.47
N ASP A 285 11.32 17.11 0.24
CA ASP A 285 10.25 18.12 0.29
C ASP A 285 10.58 19.35 1.17
N GLY A 286 11.81 19.44 1.68
CA GLY A 286 12.35 20.60 2.41
C GLY A 286 11.85 20.77 3.84
N GLN A 287 11.09 19.84 4.40
CA GLN A 287 10.45 20.03 5.72
C GLN A 287 11.46 20.17 6.86
N LEU A 288 12.59 19.45 6.83
CA LEU A 288 13.63 19.57 7.85
C LEU A 288 14.37 20.91 7.71
N SER A 289 14.66 21.33 6.47
CA SER A 289 15.22 22.63 6.14
C SER A 289 14.34 23.79 6.65
N GLU A 290 13.02 23.70 6.45
CA GLU A 290 12.03 24.66 6.94
C GLU A 290 12.00 24.73 8.47
N VAL A 291 12.06 23.59 9.14
CA VAL A 291 12.16 23.55 10.61
C VAL A 291 13.43 24.22 11.08
N ALA A 292 14.57 23.94 10.48
CA ALA A 292 15.85 24.58 10.83
C ALA A 292 15.81 26.10 10.62
N ALA A 293 15.28 26.56 9.49
CA ALA A 293 15.14 27.98 9.20
C ALA A 293 14.18 28.68 10.18
N SER A 294 13.06 28.03 10.55
CA SER A 294 12.11 28.56 11.54
C SER A 294 12.72 28.71 12.95
N LEU A 295 13.75 27.92 13.27
CA LEU A 295 14.54 28.04 14.50
C LEU A 295 15.59 29.17 14.43
N GLY A 296 15.71 29.88 13.28
CA GLY A 296 16.59 31.01 13.07
C GLY A 296 17.98 30.66 12.58
N HIS A 297 18.19 29.43 12.07
CA HIS A 297 19.43 29.01 11.40
C HIS A 297 19.47 29.52 9.96
N GLU A 298 20.68 29.75 9.43
CA GLU A 298 20.93 30.02 8.02
C GLU A 298 21.03 28.66 7.29
N VAL A 299 20.08 28.36 6.38
CA VAL A 299 19.97 27.05 5.78
C VAL A 299 20.30 27.10 4.29
N THR A 300 21.18 26.17 3.90
CA THR A 300 21.45 25.82 2.51
C THR A 300 20.99 24.38 2.29
N ALA A 301 20.15 24.15 1.31
CA ALA A 301 19.57 22.83 0.99
C ALA A 301 20.08 22.34 -0.38
N VAL A 302 20.30 21.04 -0.50
CA VAL A 302 20.74 20.38 -1.73
C VAL A 302 19.89 19.17 -1.99
N ASP A 303 19.34 19.03 -3.21
CA ASP A 303 18.63 17.80 -3.64
C ASP A 303 18.81 17.59 -5.14
N ILE A 304 18.54 16.37 -5.61
CA ILE A 304 18.50 16.04 -7.04
C ILE A 304 17.20 16.52 -7.70
N GLU A 305 16.12 16.58 -6.92
CA GLU A 305 14.80 17.05 -7.36
C GLU A 305 14.78 18.57 -7.45
N GLU A 306 13.75 19.13 -8.05
CA GLU A 306 13.53 20.59 -8.10
C GLU A 306 13.28 21.17 -6.70
N ALA A 307 13.59 22.46 -6.54
CA ALA A 307 13.37 23.16 -5.29
C ALA A 307 11.93 23.02 -4.80
N PRO A 308 11.71 22.53 -3.57
CA PRO A 308 10.38 22.59 -2.97
C PRO A 308 9.94 24.04 -2.74
N LYS A 309 8.65 24.25 -2.51
CA LYS A 309 8.13 25.58 -2.14
C LYS A 309 8.49 25.89 -0.69
N PHE A 310 9.59 26.56 -0.48
CA PHE A 310 10.00 27.03 0.82
C PHE A 310 9.17 28.26 1.25
N THR A 311 8.79 28.31 2.53
CA THR A 311 8.14 29.45 3.18
C THR A 311 9.16 30.39 3.84
N ASN A 312 10.30 29.85 4.26
CA ASN A 312 11.43 30.58 4.81
C ASN A 312 12.50 30.84 3.74
N GLN A 313 13.40 31.77 4.02
CA GLN A 313 14.53 32.05 3.13
C GLN A 313 15.56 30.93 3.25
N ILE A 314 15.63 30.05 2.25
CA ILE A 314 16.54 28.93 2.16
C ILE A 314 17.26 28.99 0.82
N THR A 315 18.59 28.91 0.85
CA THR A 315 19.39 28.80 -0.37
C THR A 315 19.32 27.37 -0.87
N PHE A 316 18.94 27.16 -2.14
CA PHE A 316 18.79 25.83 -2.70
C PHE A 316 19.72 25.59 -3.89
N PHE A 317 20.32 24.40 -3.94
CA PHE A 317 21.11 23.91 -5.07
C PHE A 317 20.53 22.58 -5.57
N GLN A 318 20.15 22.52 -6.83
CA GLN A 318 19.80 21.27 -7.46
C GLN A 318 21.07 20.53 -7.89
N SER A 319 21.35 19.36 -7.29
CA SER A 319 22.55 18.59 -7.57
C SER A 319 22.39 17.12 -7.17
N ASP A 320 22.97 16.24 -8.00
CA ASP A 320 23.08 14.83 -7.68
C ASP A 320 24.31 14.58 -6.80
N LEU A 321 24.06 14.16 -5.55
CA LEU A 321 25.09 13.88 -4.55
C LEU A 321 25.96 12.66 -4.90
N GLU A 322 25.57 11.79 -5.83
CA GLU A 322 26.45 10.75 -6.39
C GLU A 322 27.66 11.36 -7.11
N ASN A 323 27.50 12.52 -7.72
CA ASN A 323 28.57 13.24 -8.38
C ASN A 323 29.37 14.14 -7.40
N GLY A 324 28.89 14.28 -6.17
CA GLY A 324 29.50 15.06 -5.10
C GLY A 324 28.73 16.33 -4.75
N LEU A 325 29.38 17.26 -4.07
CA LEU A 325 28.79 18.55 -3.69
C LEU A 325 28.71 19.48 -4.90
N PRO A 326 27.71 20.40 -4.93
CA PRO A 326 27.63 21.41 -5.99
C PRO A 326 28.91 22.22 -6.12
N ASN A 327 29.37 22.44 -7.34
CA ASN A 327 30.64 23.18 -7.60
C ASN A 327 30.61 24.62 -7.09
N ASN A 328 29.45 25.25 -7.09
CA ASN A 328 29.20 26.59 -6.64
C ASN A 328 28.84 26.71 -5.15
N LEU A 329 28.85 25.58 -4.42
CA LEU A 329 28.66 25.57 -2.97
C LEU A 329 29.92 26.16 -2.31
N THR A 330 29.75 27.28 -1.65
CA THR A 330 30.87 28.03 -1.01
C THR A 330 30.66 28.10 0.50
N GLY A 331 31.74 28.38 1.23
CA GLY A 331 31.70 28.58 2.67
C GLY A 331 31.86 27.28 3.50
N LYS A 332 31.86 27.48 4.81
CA LYS A 332 31.88 26.44 5.83
C LYS A 332 30.58 26.44 6.59
N PHE A 333 30.18 25.24 7.06
CA PHE A 333 28.93 25.00 7.77
C PHE A 333 29.22 24.49 9.18
N ASP A 334 28.41 24.93 10.13
CA ASP A 334 28.49 24.49 11.51
C ASP A 334 27.84 23.13 11.67
N ILE A 335 26.80 22.86 10.86
CA ILE A 335 26.10 21.60 10.85
C ILE A 335 25.82 21.17 9.42
N VAL A 336 26.11 19.90 9.15
CA VAL A 336 25.64 19.23 7.93
C VAL A 336 24.61 18.18 8.32
N LEU A 337 23.43 18.23 7.69
CA LEU A 337 22.39 17.22 7.85
C LEU A 337 22.46 16.22 6.70
N CYS A 338 22.46 14.93 7.04
CA CYS A 338 22.33 13.81 6.10
C CYS A 338 21.21 12.90 6.64
N ALA A 339 19.96 13.31 6.44
CA ALA A 339 18.81 12.61 6.98
C ALA A 339 18.29 11.56 5.97
N ASP A 340 18.61 10.28 6.19
CA ASP A 340 18.23 9.17 5.32
C ASP A 340 18.73 9.37 3.86
N VAL A 341 20.01 9.70 3.69
CA VAL A 341 20.65 10.02 2.40
C VAL A 341 21.76 9.01 2.07
N LEU A 342 22.62 8.70 3.04
CA LEU A 342 23.87 7.96 2.76
C LEU A 342 23.63 6.51 2.33
N GLU A 343 22.52 5.92 2.69
CA GLU A 343 22.08 4.59 2.26
C GLU A 343 21.71 4.52 0.77
N HIS A 344 21.35 5.66 0.18
CA HIS A 344 21.00 5.78 -1.23
C HIS A 344 22.20 6.00 -2.15
N LEU A 345 23.39 6.29 -1.58
CA LEU A 345 24.60 6.55 -2.34
C LEU A 345 25.44 5.29 -2.56
N ARG A 346 26.07 5.18 -3.72
CA ARG A 346 27.02 4.10 -4.03
C ARG A 346 28.30 4.22 -3.23
N LYS A 347 28.76 5.46 -2.98
CA LYS A 347 30.03 5.78 -2.29
C LYS A 347 29.83 6.83 -1.21
N PRO A 348 29.06 6.53 -0.14
CA PRO A 348 28.77 7.49 0.94
C PRO A 348 30.02 7.95 1.71
N ASP A 349 31.07 7.12 1.77
CA ASP A 349 32.36 7.43 2.37
C ASP A 349 33.07 8.57 1.64
N ILE A 350 32.98 8.61 0.30
CA ILE A 350 33.56 9.70 -0.50
C ILE A 350 32.82 11.02 -0.24
N LEU A 351 31.48 11.01 -0.13
CA LEU A 351 30.74 12.22 0.22
C LEU A 351 31.14 12.72 1.60
N LEU A 352 31.21 11.85 2.61
CA LEU A 352 31.65 12.21 3.96
C LEU A 352 33.07 12.82 3.92
N PHE A 353 34.00 12.25 3.18
CA PHE A 353 35.36 12.78 3.04
C PHE A 353 35.36 14.17 2.41
N LYS A 354 34.57 14.42 1.37
CA LYS A 354 34.42 15.73 0.71
C LYS A 354 33.78 16.80 1.59
N LEU A 355 33.08 16.40 2.66
CA LEU A 355 32.49 17.33 3.63
C LEU A 355 33.48 17.85 4.68
N LEU A 356 34.63 17.18 4.91
CA LEU A 356 35.63 17.64 5.89
C LEU A 356 36.05 19.09 5.71
N PRO A 357 36.46 19.55 4.50
CA PRO A 357 36.86 20.95 4.30
C PRO A 357 35.69 21.94 4.34
N ARG A 358 34.45 21.47 4.33
CA ARG A 358 33.22 22.27 4.39
C ARG A 358 32.69 22.47 5.81
N LEU A 359 33.28 21.84 6.80
CA LEU A 359 32.93 22.05 8.20
C LEU A 359 33.69 23.25 8.79
N SER A 360 33.02 24.03 9.64
CA SER A 360 33.68 24.98 10.51
C SER A 360 34.52 24.24 11.57
N ASP A 361 35.38 24.96 12.30
CA ASP A 361 36.35 24.36 13.26
C ASP A 361 35.66 23.51 14.33
N ASN A 362 34.45 23.82 14.74
CA ASN A 362 33.61 23.05 15.65
C ASN A 362 32.43 22.39 14.94
N GLY A 363 32.49 22.30 13.62
CA GLY A 363 31.39 21.77 12.82
C GLY A 363 31.16 20.29 13.05
N MET A 364 29.90 19.86 12.85
CA MET A 364 29.48 18.46 12.98
C MET A 364 28.55 18.03 11.84
N ILE A 365 28.50 16.72 11.64
CA ILE A 365 27.52 16.11 10.75
C ILE A 365 26.49 15.34 11.59
N LEU A 366 25.22 15.59 11.34
CA LEU A 366 24.12 14.82 11.88
C LEU A 366 23.59 13.88 10.80
N VAL A 367 23.68 12.59 11.06
CA VAL A 367 23.29 11.55 10.08
C VAL A 367 22.20 10.68 10.66
N SER A 368 21.09 10.49 9.96
CA SER A 368 20.19 9.39 10.26
C SER A 368 20.34 8.25 9.24
N ILE A 369 20.30 7.01 9.72
CA ILE A 369 20.49 5.80 8.89
C ILE A 369 19.59 4.68 9.39
N PRO A 370 18.90 3.95 8.49
CA PRO A 370 18.19 2.72 8.82
C PRO A 370 19.11 1.64 9.38
N ASN A 371 18.64 0.93 10.40
CA ASN A 371 19.41 -0.13 11.05
C ASN A 371 19.15 -1.51 10.43
N PHE A 372 20.00 -1.98 9.56
CA PHE A 372 19.90 -3.34 9.03
C PHE A 372 20.12 -4.44 10.09
N GLY A 373 20.70 -4.10 11.24
CA GLY A 373 20.80 -4.98 12.40
C GLY A 373 19.51 -5.17 13.19
N HIS A 374 18.41 -4.53 12.81
CA HIS A 374 17.09 -4.65 13.43
C HIS A 374 16.55 -6.08 13.33
N TRP A 375 15.68 -6.50 14.27
CA TRP A 375 15.11 -7.84 14.29
C TRP A 375 14.37 -8.19 13.00
N TYR A 376 13.73 -7.22 12.36
CA TYR A 376 12.95 -7.42 11.13
C TYR A 376 13.78 -7.93 9.94
N PRO A 377 14.87 -7.28 9.49
CA PRO A 377 15.75 -7.84 8.45
C PRO A 377 16.36 -9.17 8.87
N ARG A 378 16.74 -9.34 10.16
CA ARG A 378 17.33 -10.59 10.66
C ARG A 378 16.39 -11.77 10.54
N ILE A 379 15.10 -11.60 10.92
CA ILE A 379 14.11 -12.68 10.78
C ILE A 379 13.90 -13.00 9.30
N ARG A 380 13.76 -11.99 8.44
CA ARG A 380 13.56 -12.21 7.00
C ARG A 380 14.71 -12.98 6.37
N THR A 381 15.93 -12.59 6.63
CA THR A 381 17.12 -13.29 6.12
C THR A 381 17.26 -14.70 6.72
N PHE A 382 16.94 -14.88 8.00
CA PHE A 382 16.95 -16.20 8.65
C PHE A 382 15.96 -17.21 8.00
N ILE A 383 14.78 -16.74 7.60
CA ILE A 383 13.81 -17.57 6.86
C ILE A 383 14.04 -17.62 5.35
N GLY A 384 15.21 -17.18 4.88
CA GLY A 384 15.60 -17.22 3.47
C GLY A 384 14.91 -16.17 2.58
N ARG A 385 14.33 -15.09 3.15
CA ARG A 385 13.68 -14.00 2.41
C ARG A 385 14.49 -12.72 2.48
N PHE A 386 14.92 -12.22 1.34
CA PHE A 386 15.55 -10.92 1.17
C PHE A 386 14.89 -10.17 0.01
N ASP A 387 13.60 -9.88 0.17
CA ASP A 387 12.86 -9.04 -0.78
C ASP A 387 12.95 -7.58 -0.33
N TYR A 388 12.95 -6.65 -1.26
CA TYR A 388 12.87 -5.24 -0.94
C TYR A 388 11.46 -4.85 -0.51
N ASP A 389 11.36 -3.84 0.34
CA ASP A 389 10.12 -3.21 0.73
C ASP A 389 9.92 -1.91 -0.05
N ALA A 390 8.68 -1.41 -0.10
CA ALA A 390 8.39 -0.13 -0.73
C ALA A 390 8.92 1.07 0.08
N ARG A 391 9.23 0.87 1.35
CA ARG A 391 9.81 1.86 2.27
C ARG A 391 10.37 1.21 3.53
N GLY A 392 11.22 1.91 4.25
CA GLY A 392 11.76 1.47 5.53
C GLY A 392 13.15 0.89 5.45
N ILE A 393 13.53 -0.05 6.34
CA ILE A 393 14.92 -0.54 6.43
C ILE A 393 15.35 -1.26 5.14
N LEU A 394 14.44 -1.99 4.50
CA LEU A 394 14.70 -2.75 3.27
C LEU A 394 14.12 -2.03 2.03
N ASP A 395 14.08 -0.70 2.04
CA ASP A 395 13.59 0.09 0.91
C ASP A 395 14.32 -0.27 -0.39
N GLN A 396 13.56 -0.40 -1.48
CA GLN A 396 14.09 -0.76 -2.80
C GLN A 396 15.09 0.25 -3.38
N THR A 397 15.10 1.47 -2.86
CA THR A 397 16.03 2.52 -3.28
C THR A 397 17.33 2.54 -2.48
N HIS A 398 17.43 1.72 -1.41
CA HIS A 398 18.65 1.61 -0.61
C HIS A 398 19.72 0.80 -1.37
N LEU A 399 20.84 1.43 -1.64
CA LEU A 399 22.00 0.81 -2.26
C LEU A 399 22.97 0.25 -1.21
N ARG A 400 22.93 0.78 0.01
CA ARG A 400 23.79 0.40 1.13
C ARG A 400 22.97 0.08 2.37
N PHE A 401 23.34 -1.00 3.05
CA PHE A 401 22.73 -1.42 4.30
C PHE A 401 23.73 -1.30 5.44
N PHE A 402 23.36 -0.56 6.49
CA PHE A 402 24.25 -0.31 7.60
C PHE A 402 23.73 -0.91 8.90
N THR A 403 24.65 -1.46 9.65
CA THR A 403 24.51 -1.68 11.10
C THR A 403 25.22 -0.54 11.84
N ARG A 404 24.97 -0.39 13.14
CA ARG A 404 25.71 0.56 13.98
C ARG A 404 27.23 0.46 13.76
N ASN A 405 27.76 -0.76 13.79
CA ASN A 405 29.21 -0.99 13.71
C ASN A 405 29.78 -0.74 12.31
N SER A 406 29.07 -1.17 11.24
CA SER A 406 29.54 -0.96 9.87
C SER A 406 29.57 0.51 9.50
N PHE A 407 28.55 1.28 9.92
CA PHE A 407 28.52 2.72 9.71
C PHE A 407 29.62 3.45 10.50
N THR A 408 29.79 3.12 11.79
CA THR A 408 30.87 3.70 12.62
C THR A 408 32.25 3.47 11.97
N LYS A 409 32.51 2.25 11.49
CA LYS A 409 33.78 1.94 10.80
C LYS A 409 33.96 2.77 9.52
N MET A 410 32.90 2.94 8.73
CA MET A 410 32.94 3.74 7.51
C MET A 410 33.20 5.22 7.83
N ALA A 411 32.46 5.80 8.78
CA ALA A 411 32.64 7.18 9.20
C ALA A 411 34.05 7.44 9.75
N THR A 412 34.60 6.51 10.53
CA THR A 412 35.98 6.62 11.03
C THR A 412 37.01 6.60 9.91
N LYS A 413 36.83 5.73 8.91
CA LYS A 413 37.71 5.69 7.71
C LYS A 413 37.60 6.98 6.88
N ALA A 414 36.41 7.61 6.88
CA ALA A 414 36.17 8.89 6.20
C ALA A 414 36.72 10.10 6.98
N GLY A 415 37.39 9.89 8.13
CA GLY A 415 38.02 10.97 8.90
C GLY A 415 37.15 11.54 10.04
N TYR A 416 36.11 10.81 10.52
CA TYR A 416 35.22 11.27 11.56
C TYR A 416 35.27 10.42 12.83
N LYS A 417 35.10 11.09 13.96
CA LYS A 417 34.83 10.47 15.26
C LYS A 417 33.31 10.52 15.54
N VAL A 418 32.76 9.40 15.97
CA VAL A 418 31.39 9.36 16.46
C VAL A 418 31.34 9.91 17.88
N LYS A 419 30.70 11.07 18.06
CA LYS A 419 30.55 11.77 19.35
C LYS A 419 29.37 11.20 20.15
N ARG A 420 28.24 10.98 19.45
CA ARG A 420 27.01 10.50 20.07
C ARG A 420 26.24 9.62 19.09
N ILE A 421 25.49 8.66 19.64
CA ILE A 421 24.54 7.84 18.89
C ILE A 421 23.21 7.86 19.61
N ALA A 422 22.16 8.34 18.94
CA ALA A 422 20.78 8.19 19.39
C ALA A 422 20.08 7.10 18.56
N VAL A 423 18.99 6.58 19.08
CA VAL A 423 18.23 5.50 18.48
C VAL A 423 16.77 5.90 18.40
N THR A 424 16.13 5.60 17.26
CA THR A 424 14.69 5.74 17.09
C THR A 424 14.03 4.37 17.21
N GLY A 425 12.79 4.33 17.68
CA GLY A 425 11.95 3.14 17.65
C GLY A 425 11.26 2.93 16.31
N THR A 426 10.54 1.83 16.21
CA THR A 426 9.70 1.50 15.06
C THR A 426 8.58 2.55 14.92
N PRO A 427 8.35 3.14 13.74
CA PRO A 427 7.37 4.21 13.54
C PRO A 427 5.93 3.66 13.45
N PHE A 428 5.43 3.03 14.52
CA PHE A 428 4.09 2.42 14.56
C PHE A 428 2.98 3.40 14.20
N GLU A 429 3.11 4.68 14.57
CA GLU A 429 2.12 5.69 14.22
C GLU A 429 2.00 5.92 12.72
N VAL A 430 3.13 5.94 12.00
CA VAL A 430 3.13 6.07 10.55
C VAL A 430 2.57 4.83 9.89
N MET A 431 2.95 3.64 10.40
CA MET A 431 2.50 2.35 9.88
C MET A 431 1.01 2.12 10.10
N LEU A 432 0.46 2.57 11.24
CA LEU A 432 -0.93 2.33 11.62
C LEU A 432 -1.86 3.51 11.37
N ARG A 433 -1.33 4.72 11.04
CA ARG A 433 -2.11 5.95 10.82
C ARG A 433 -3.00 5.89 9.57
N GLU A 434 -2.67 5.06 8.60
CA GLU A 434 -3.49 4.78 7.41
C GLU A 434 -4.63 3.80 7.71
N ALA A 435 -4.77 3.35 8.98
CA ALA A 435 -5.95 2.64 9.44
C ALA A 435 -7.15 3.60 9.54
N PRO A 436 -8.32 3.25 8.96
CA PRO A 436 -9.48 4.13 9.02
C PRO A 436 -9.87 4.47 10.44
N ARG A 437 -10.06 5.76 10.68
CA ARG A 437 -10.29 6.40 11.99
C ARG A 437 -11.65 6.12 12.59
N ARG A 438 -12.09 4.89 12.80
CA ARG A 438 -13.38 4.70 13.50
C ARG A 438 -13.39 3.59 14.55
N ARG A 439 -13.62 4.02 15.80
CA ARG A 439 -14.20 3.34 16.98
C ARG A 439 -13.37 2.42 17.86
N PHE A 440 -12.19 1.96 17.49
CA PHE A 440 -11.30 1.37 18.47
C PHE A 440 -10.14 2.34 18.72
N SER A 441 -9.78 2.56 19.97
CA SER A 441 -8.67 3.45 20.31
C SER A 441 -7.35 2.82 19.90
N TRP A 442 -7.07 2.81 18.58
CA TRP A 442 -5.75 2.47 18.05
C TRP A 442 -4.65 3.27 18.76
N THR A 443 -5.00 4.46 19.25
CA THR A 443 -4.11 5.29 20.05
C THR A 443 -3.58 4.57 21.28
N PHE A 444 -4.40 3.80 22.00
CA PHE A 444 -3.96 3.02 23.14
C PHE A 444 -3.02 1.88 22.73
N LEU A 445 -3.38 1.12 21.69
CA LEU A 445 -2.54 0.03 21.19
C LEU A 445 -1.20 0.57 20.63
N ILE A 446 -1.25 1.64 19.84
CA ILE A 446 -0.06 2.32 19.30
C ILE A 446 0.83 2.81 20.44
N SER A 447 0.24 3.50 21.43
CA SER A 447 0.97 3.99 22.59
C SER A 447 1.62 2.85 23.37
N THR A 448 0.89 1.75 23.60
CA THR A 448 1.42 0.58 24.30
C THR A 448 2.56 -0.08 23.54
N LEU A 449 2.40 -0.33 22.23
CA LEU A 449 3.45 -0.89 21.38
C LEU A 449 4.68 0.02 21.31
N SER A 450 4.47 1.34 21.17
CA SER A 450 5.55 2.32 21.16
C SER A 450 6.30 2.37 22.51
N ASN A 451 5.60 2.21 23.64
CA ASN A 451 6.24 2.17 24.96
C ASN A 451 7.10 0.91 25.13
N PHE A 452 6.61 -0.26 24.72
CA PHE A 452 7.40 -1.50 24.72
C PHE A 452 8.61 -1.39 23.82
N ASP A 453 8.43 -0.89 22.61
CA ASP A 453 9.51 -0.69 21.65
C ASP A 453 10.61 0.22 22.22
N ARG A 454 10.23 1.32 22.89
CA ARG A 454 11.16 2.22 23.59
C ARG A 454 11.98 1.51 24.67
N MET A 455 11.31 0.68 25.47
CA MET A 455 11.99 -0.11 26.50
C MET A 455 13.00 -1.05 25.87
N PHE A 456 12.63 -1.77 24.81
CA PHE A 456 13.53 -2.68 24.09
C PHE A 456 14.67 -1.96 23.37
N CYS A 457 14.42 -0.78 22.80
CA CYS A 457 15.46 0.06 22.19
C CYS A 457 16.53 0.49 23.21
N LYS A 458 16.14 0.74 24.47
CA LYS A 458 17.10 1.03 25.57
C LYS A 458 17.94 -0.19 25.96
N ILE A 459 17.32 -1.38 25.99
CA ILE A 459 17.99 -2.64 26.41
C ILE A 459 18.94 -3.17 25.33
N ARG A 460 18.46 -3.22 24.07
CA ARG A 460 19.21 -3.76 22.93
C ARG A 460 19.06 -2.87 21.69
N PRO A 461 19.70 -1.68 21.66
CA PRO A 461 19.53 -0.70 20.59
C PRO A 461 19.90 -1.22 19.20
N THR A 462 20.85 -2.15 19.10
CA THR A 462 21.26 -2.75 17.82
C THR A 462 20.24 -3.76 17.26
N LEU A 463 19.36 -4.31 18.11
CA LEU A 463 18.33 -5.28 17.72
C LEU A 463 16.96 -4.63 17.52
N PHE A 464 16.60 -3.67 18.36
CA PHE A 464 15.27 -3.07 18.37
C PHE A 464 15.24 -1.64 17.81
N GLY A 465 16.38 -0.96 17.73
CA GLY A 465 16.47 0.36 17.11
C GLY A 465 16.15 0.28 15.61
N TYR A 466 15.20 1.10 15.16
CA TYR A 466 14.78 1.16 13.75
C TYR A 466 15.76 1.99 12.91
N GLN A 467 16.19 3.14 13.44
CA GLN A 467 17.21 4.00 12.85
C GLN A 467 18.21 4.43 13.92
N PHE A 468 19.43 4.71 13.47
CA PHE A 468 20.45 5.38 14.27
C PHE A 468 20.63 6.81 13.82
N ILE A 469 20.83 7.71 14.78
CA ILE A 469 21.25 9.09 14.55
C ILE A 469 22.64 9.24 15.11
N PHE A 470 23.57 9.59 14.24
CA PHE A 470 24.98 9.79 14.57
C PHE A 470 25.31 11.28 14.57
N GLU A 471 26.01 11.71 15.62
CA GLU A 471 26.72 12.99 15.67
C GLU A 471 28.18 12.70 15.35
N LEU A 472 28.67 13.20 14.22
CA LEU A 472 30.03 12.99 13.72
C LEU A 472 30.80 14.32 13.83
N THR A 473 32.03 14.24 14.34
CA THR A 473 32.96 15.38 14.36
C THR A 473 34.26 14.96 13.67
N PRO A 474 34.99 15.86 13.00
CA PRO A 474 36.31 15.54 12.43
C PRO A 474 37.25 14.89 13.46
N LEU A 475 38.04 13.92 13.04
CA LEU A 475 39.04 13.24 13.91
C LEU A 475 40.19 14.18 14.31
N VAL A 476 40.53 15.07 13.40
CA VAL A 476 41.57 16.11 13.62
C VAL A 476 40.88 17.44 13.30
N SER A 477 40.99 18.42 14.16
CA SER A 477 40.71 19.81 13.80
C SER A 477 41.78 20.20 12.76
N LEU A 478 41.42 20.12 11.48
CA LEU A 478 42.30 20.63 10.42
C LEU A 478 42.39 22.13 10.59
N THR A 479 43.47 22.60 11.20
CA THR A 479 43.82 24.02 11.18
C THR A 479 44.07 24.42 9.73
N SER A 480 43.64 25.63 9.37
CA SER A 480 43.68 26.17 8.01
C SER A 480 45.05 26.11 7.30
N ASP A 481 46.09 25.81 8.02
CA ASP A 481 47.48 25.75 7.52
C ASP A 481 47.93 24.39 6.96
N GLU A 482 47.17 23.31 7.22
CA GLU A 482 47.54 21.96 6.73
C GLU A 482 46.85 21.56 5.41
N LEU A 483 45.88 22.34 4.95
CA LEU A 483 45.18 22.10 3.66
C LEU A 483 45.84 22.80 2.46
N SER A 484 46.91 23.55 2.68
CA SER A 484 47.66 24.27 1.64
C SER A 484 48.98 23.56 1.23
N LYS A 485 49.25 22.42 1.73
CA LYS A 485 50.35 21.55 1.31
C LYS A 485 49.77 20.28 0.64
#